data_4357ff629411d5b6bde12d6f081ba9ba
#
_entry.id   4357ff629411d5b6bde12d6f081ba9ba
#
_cell.length_a   1.000
_cell.length_b   1.000
_cell.length_c   1.000
_cell.angle_alpha   90.00
_cell.angle_beta   90.00
_cell.angle_gamma   90.00
#
_symmetry.space_group_name_H-M   'P 1'
#
loop_
_entity.id
_entity.type
_entity.pdbx_description
1 polymer ?
#
loop_
_entity_poly.entity_id
_entity_poly.type
_entity_poly.pdbx_seq_one_letter_code
_entity_poly.pdbx_strand_id
1 'polypeptide(L)'
;MIPFGLKPNGNANYHSILRRLSFALTGLPPTLDQQNLFITLSKENIDIAIEKLTDDLLRSPQFGERWARHWMDWVRYADSHGSEGDPKIPNAFRYRNYLIRALNQDVSFDQLVLEHIAGDLLEKPRINNALGINESAIGTAQFRFVLHGFAPTDALDEHVRFTDDQIDAVTKTFLGLTVSCARCHHHKFDAISQDDYYALFGILSNGRPAQKVIDDPSIINEFNSELSSLKLQIKNEFVRSWMRIDIENELKNNTKKTLPSDQTLDFLMPWKKLYSLKDQEFSKAVSYTHLRA
;
A
#
# COMPACT_ATOMS: atom_id res chain seq x y z
N MET A 1 -38.10 19.91 6.53
CA MET A 1 -39.27 19.81 7.40
C MET A 1 -38.90 18.92 8.58
N ILE A 2 -39.01 19.41 9.82
CA ILE A 2 -38.84 18.54 10.99
C ILE A 2 -40.23 17.90 11.24
N PRO A 3 -40.38 16.58 11.00
CA PRO A 3 -41.64 15.89 11.26
C PRO A 3 -41.92 15.98 12.79
N PHE A 4 -43.14 16.13 13.15
CA PHE A 4 -43.61 16.12 14.55
C PHE A 4 -43.45 17.42 15.35
N GLY A 5 -43.23 18.60 14.74
CA GLY A 5 -43.20 19.88 15.46
C GLY A 5 -42.07 20.04 16.50
N LEU A 6 -41.05 19.17 16.42
CA LEU A 6 -39.86 19.26 17.26
C LEU A 6 -39.03 20.49 16.85
N LYS A 7 -38.58 21.25 17.85
CA LYS A 7 -37.66 22.38 17.66
C LYS A 7 -36.26 21.97 18.09
N PRO A 8 -35.21 22.43 17.39
CA PRO A 8 -33.84 22.24 17.87
C PRO A 8 -33.68 22.89 19.25
N ASN A 9 -32.82 22.31 20.07
CA ASN A 9 -32.40 22.96 21.32
C ASN A 9 -31.71 24.28 21.03
N GLY A 10 -31.70 25.21 21.96
CA GLY A 10 -30.92 26.44 21.86
C GLY A 10 -29.41 26.17 21.73
N ASN A 11 -28.68 27.19 21.28
CA ASN A 11 -27.24 27.11 21.14
C ASN A 11 -26.56 26.74 22.48
N ALA A 12 -25.52 25.92 22.40
CA ALA A 12 -24.66 25.61 23.53
C ALA A 12 -23.90 26.89 23.99
N ASN A 13 -23.40 26.90 25.23
CA ASN A 13 -22.56 27.98 25.70
C ASN A 13 -21.21 28.00 24.97
N TYR A 14 -20.52 29.13 24.97
CA TYR A 14 -19.27 29.37 24.26
C TYR A 14 -18.19 28.35 24.60
N HIS A 15 -18.02 28.01 25.86
CA HIS A 15 -17.02 27.02 26.29
C HIS A 15 -17.30 25.61 25.73
N SER A 16 -18.59 25.23 25.65
CA SER A 16 -18.98 23.94 25.07
C SER A 16 -18.75 23.89 23.58
N ILE A 17 -19.02 24.97 22.84
CA ILE A 17 -18.76 25.07 21.41
C ILE A 17 -17.24 24.97 21.15
N LEU A 18 -16.46 25.82 21.82
CA LEU A 18 -15.00 25.84 21.73
C LEU A 18 -14.42 24.45 21.99
N ARG A 19 -14.78 23.81 23.08
CA ARG A 19 -14.33 22.49 23.46
C ARG A 19 -14.68 21.45 22.38
N ARG A 20 -15.92 21.44 21.89
CA ARG A 20 -16.36 20.47 20.88
C ARG A 20 -15.60 20.63 19.57
N LEU A 21 -15.42 21.84 19.07
CA LEU A 21 -14.66 22.12 17.86
C LEU A 21 -13.21 21.66 18.00
N SER A 22 -12.54 22.01 19.10
CA SER A 22 -11.15 21.63 19.34
C SER A 22 -10.97 20.11 19.37
N PHE A 23 -11.78 19.39 20.13
CA PHE A 23 -11.69 17.93 20.19
C PHE A 23 -12.13 17.23 18.89
N ALA A 24 -13.10 17.79 18.16
CA ALA A 24 -13.53 17.21 16.89
C ALA A 24 -12.45 17.33 15.82
N LEU A 25 -11.80 18.50 15.72
CA LEU A 25 -10.85 18.77 14.65
C LEU A 25 -9.42 18.32 14.95
N THR A 26 -8.96 18.52 16.19
CA THR A 26 -7.56 18.21 16.55
C THR A 26 -7.40 17.10 17.59
N GLY A 27 -8.50 16.72 18.28
CA GLY A 27 -8.45 15.78 19.39
C GLY A 27 -7.83 16.34 20.68
N LEU A 28 -7.48 17.62 20.69
CA LEU A 28 -6.80 18.29 21.80
C LEU A 28 -7.70 19.34 22.45
N PRO A 29 -7.45 19.70 23.74
CA PRO A 29 -8.09 20.85 24.36
C PRO A 29 -7.62 22.15 23.70
N PRO A 30 -8.48 23.19 23.68
CA PRO A 30 -8.07 24.49 23.18
C PRO A 30 -6.98 25.12 24.06
N THR A 31 -6.04 25.84 23.45
CA THR A 31 -5.02 26.62 24.17
C THR A 31 -5.66 27.82 24.87
N LEU A 32 -4.95 28.41 25.85
CA LEU A 32 -5.44 29.59 26.54
C LEU A 32 -5.67 30.79 25.59
N ASP A 33 -4.81 30.94 24.59
CA ASP A 33 -4.93 32.00 23.58
C ASP A 33 -6.18 31.78 22.72
N GLN A 34 -6.43 30.54 22.28
CA GLN A 34 -7.64 30.17 21.54
C GLN A 34 -8.90 30.42 22.38
N GLN A 35 -8.87 30.10 23.69
CA GLN A 35 -9.99 30.34 24.58
C GLN A 35 -10.28 31.85 24.71
N ASN A 36 -9.28 32.64 25.00
CA ASN A 36 -9.42 34.10 25.17
C ASN A 36 -9.95 34.76 23.90
N LEU A 37 -9.35 34.42 22.74
CA LEU A 37 -9.76 34.96 21.45
C LEU A 37 -11.21 34.55 21.09
N PHE A 38 -11.52 33.26 21.22
CA PHE A 38 -12.85 32.75 20.90
C PHE A 38 -13.95 33.38 21.77
N ILE A 39 -13.74 33.48 23.09
CA ILE A 39 -14.72 34.07 24.02
C ILE A 39 -14.90 35.57 23.72
N THR A 40 -13.82 36.28 23.38
CA THR A 40 -13.90 37.69 23.04
C THR A 40 -14.73 37.91 21.78
N LEU A 41 -14.41 37.20 20.71
CA LEU A 41 -15.12 37.28 19.43
C LEU A 41 -16.58 36.81 19.55
N SER A 42 -16.84 35.77 20.35
CA SER A 42 -18.20 35.22 20.54
C SER A 42 -19.16 36.20 21.19
N LYS A 43 -18.67 37.17 21.95
CA LYS A 43 -19.51 38.22 22.53
C LYS A 43 -20.00 39.23 21.48
N GLU A 44 -19.24 39.39 20.39
CA GLU A 44 -19.58 40.30 19.31
C GLU A 44 -20.37 39.53 18.22
N ASN A 45 -19.82 38.43 17.73
CA ASN A 45 -20.47 37.57 16.75
C ASN A 45 -19.96 36.11 16.87
N ILE A 46 -20.88 35.21 17.25
CA ILE A 46 -20.54 33.79 17.44
C ILE A 46 -20.15 33.08 16.13
N ASP A 47 -20.76 33.45 15.00
CA ASP A 47 -20.48 32.77 13.70
C ASP A 47 -19.08 33.12 13.23
N ILE A 48 -18.65 34.36 13.37
CA ILE A 48 -17.27 34.79 13.07
C ILE A 48 -16.26 34.10 14.00
N ALA A 49 -16.61 33.94 15.28
CA ALA A 49 -15.75 33.24 16.22
C ALA A 49 -15.56 31.76 15.84
N ILE A 50 -16.65 31.08 15.45
CA ILE A 50 -16.64 29.69 15.00
C ILE A 50 -15.82 29.54 13.73
N GLU A 51 -16.04 30.38 12.71
CA GLU A 51 -15.32 30.34 11.45
C GLU A 51 -13.82 30.49 11.68
N LYS A 52 -13.41 31.52 12.41
CA LYS A 52 -11.99 31.79 12.70
C LYS A 52 -11.34 30.63 13.46
N LEU A 53 -11.98 30.12 14.49
CA LEU A 53 -11.47 28.97 15.26
C LEU A 53 -11.36 27.72 14.37
N THR A 54 -12.37 27.45 13.55
CA THR A 54 -12.38 26.30 12.65
C THR A 54 -11.22 26.39 11.66
N ASP A 55 -11.00 27.54 11.04
CA ASP A 55 -9.89 27.78 10.13
C ASP A 55 -8.53 27.57 10.79
N ASP A 56 -8.37 28.07 12.01
CA ASP A 56 -7.11 27.92 12.76
C ASP A 56 -6.85 26.46 13.14
N LEU A 57 -7.89 25.71 13.51
CA LEU A 57 -7.78 24.29 13.84
C LEU A 57 -7.53 23.42 12.61
N LEU A 58 -8.14 23.72 11.45
CA LEU A 58 -7.92 23.02 10.19
C LEU A 58 -6.50 23.21 9.65
N ARG A 59 -5.87 24.37 9.92
CA ARG A 59 -4.46 24.62 9.56
C ARG A 59 -3.47 23.99 10.54
N SER A 60 -3.94 23.49 11.66
CA SER A 60 -3.08 22.87 12.68
C SER A 60 -2.56 21.51 12.21
N PRO A 61 -1.27 21.17 12.40
CA PRO A 61 -0.74 19.83 12.09
C PRO A 61 -1.49 18.69 12.78
N GLN A 62 -2.07 18.97 13.94
CA GLN A 62 -2.86 18.00 14.71
C GLN A 62 -4.18 17.61 14.04
N PHE A 63 -4.66 18.41 13.09
CA PHE A 63 -5.81 18.03 12.26
C PHE A 63 -5.55 16.75 11.48
N GLY A 64 -4.43 16.70 10.75
CA GLY A 64 -4.05 15.49 10.03
C GLY A 64 -3.82 14.29 10.94
N GLU A 65 -3.17 14.48 12.10
CA GLU A 65 -2.98 13.39 13.09
C GLU A 65 -4.32 12.84 13.59
N ARG A 66 -5.28 13.71 13.89
CA ARG A 66 -6.60 13.33 14.36
C ARG A 66 -7.41 12.60 13.29
N TRP A 67 -7.46 13.14 12.08
CA TRP A 67 -8.31 12.62 11.01
C TRP A 67 -7.69 11.44 10.27
N ALA A 68 -6.36 11.33 10.20
CA ALA A 68 -5.69 10.13 9.70
C ALA A 68 -6.07 8.89 10.51
N ARG A 69 -6.31 9.02 11.82
CA ARG A 69 -6.77 7.91 12.65
C ARG A 69 -8.11 7.34 12.16
N HIS A 70 -9.08 8.20 11.84
CA HIS A 70 -10.36 7.75 11.31
C HIS A 70 -10.23 7.07 9.95
N TRP A 71 -9.36 7.61 9.09
CA TRP A 71 -9.06 6.99 7.81
C TRP A 71 -8.39 5.62 7.97
N MET A 72 -7.43 5.53 8.88
CA MET A 72 -6.74 4.27 9.20
C MET A 72 -7.72 3.18 9.67
N ASP A 73 -8.73 3.54 10.45
CA ASP A 73 -9.79 2.60 10.86
C ASP A 73 -10.57 2.07 9.65
N TRP A 74 -10.88 2.91 8.66
CA TRP A 74 -11.59 2.48 7.46
C TRP A 74 -10.81 1.49 6.61
N VAL A 75 -9.48 1.68 6.49
CA VAL A 75 -8.61 0.82 5.70
C VAL A 75 -7.95 -0.29 6.50
N ARG A 76 -8.37 -0.51 7.73
CA ARG A 76 -7.87 -1.58 8.63
C ARG A 76 -6.37 -1.47 8.92
N TYR A 77 -5.82 -0.25 9.00
CA TYR A 77 -4.40 -0.06 9.29
C TYR A 77 -3.97 -0.80 10.56
N ALA A 78 -2.87 -1.52 10.46
CA ALA A 78 -2.19 -2.13 11.59
C ALA A 78 -0.67 -2.16 11.34
N ASP A 79 0.11 -2.20 12.43
CA ASP A 79 1.57 -2.36 12.35
C ASP A 79 1.98 -3.84 12.26
N SER A 80 1.02 -4.76 12.46
CA SER A 80 1.20 -6.21 12.40
C SER A 80 -0.04 -6.90 11.83
N HIS A 81 0.09 -8.17 11.47
CA HIS A 81 -0.97 -8.93 10.81
C HIS A 81 -2.03 -9.52 11.76
N GLY A 82 -1.84 -9.44 13.08
CA GLY A 82 -2.85 -9.79 14.09
C GLY A 82 -3.24 -11.28 14.13
N SER A 83 -2.43 -12.20 13.60
CA SER A 83 -2.65 -13.64 13.64
C SER A 83 -1.66 -14.34 14.58
N GLU A 84 -1.68 -15.67 14.60
CA GLU A 84 -0.68 -16.46 15.32
C GLU A 84 0.74 -16.03 14.89
N GLY A 85 1.58 -15.74 15.87
CA GLY A 85 2.93 -15.22 15.64
C GLY A 85 3.00 -13.73 15.34
N ASP A 86 1.90 -13.09 15.07
CA ASP A 86 1.72 -11.64 14.87
C ASP A 86 2.88 -10.95 14.13
N PRO A 87 3.22 -11.37 12.90
CA PRO A 87 4.35 -10.81 12.17
C PRO A 87 4.12 -9.34 11.84
N LYS A 88 5.15 -8.52 12.02
CA LYS A 88 5.11 -7.10 11.73
C LYS A 88 4.92 -6.85 10.22
N ILE A 89 4.18 -5.80 9.90
CA ILE A 89 4.07 -5.27 8.52
C ILE A 89 5.21 -4.27 8.31
N PRO A 90 6.23 -4.60 7.51
CA PRO A 90 7.36 -3.70 7.30
C PRO A 90 6.91 -2.35 6.73
N ASN A 91 7.41 -1.27 7.31
CA ASN A 91 7.14 0.11 6.88
C ASN A 91 5.67 0.56 6.95
N ALA A 92 4.79 -0.11 7.67
CA ALA A 92 3.38 0.28 7.83
C ALA A 92 3.23 1.76 8.25
N PHE A 93 4.09 2.25 9.14
CA PHE A 93 4.11 3.65 9.61
C PHE A 93 4.22 4.68 8.47
N ARG A 94 4.78 4.31 7.31
CA ARG A 94 4.88 5.22 6.15
C ARG A 94 3.51 5.57 5.60
N TYR A 95 2.58 4.61 5.60
CA TYR A 95 1.19 4.85 5.21
C TYR A 95 0.47 5.79 6.19
N ARG A 96 0.61 5.60 7.50
CA ARG A 96 0.09 6.53 8.51
C ARG A 96 0.63 7.95 8.29
N ASN A 97 1.94 8.08 8.13
CA ASN A 97 2.58 9.38 7.93
C ASN A 97 2.14 10.03 6.60
N TYR A 98 1.92 9.23 5.55
CA TYR A 98 1.35 9.69 4.29
C TYR A 98 -0.05 10.30 4.49
N LEU A 99 -0.93 9.61 5.21
CA LEU A 99 -2.28 10.13 5.49
C LEU A 99 -2.25 11.44 6.27
N ILE A 100 -1.41 11.53 7.29
CA ILE A 100 -1.25 12.76 8.09
C ILE A 100 -0.84 13.93 7.18
N ARG A 101 0.15 13.71 6.32
CA ARG A 101 0.61 14.76 5.38
C ARG A 101 -0.46 15.09 4.33
N ALA A 102 -1.14 14.09 3.79
CA ALA A 102 -2.16 14.30 2.78
C ALA A 102 -3.33 15.14 3.31
N LEU A 103 -3.80 14.84 4.52
CA LEU A 103 -4.88 15.59 5.17
C LEU A 103 -4.46 17.01 5.55
N ASN A 104 -3.22 17.20 6.05
CA ASN A 104 -2.68 18.53 6.34
C ASN A 104 -2.40 19.38 5.09
N GLN A 105 -2.25 18.74 3.93
CA GLN A 105 -2.11 19.39 2.62
C GLN A 105 -3.45 19.60 1.91
N ASP A 106 -4.55 19.22 2.54
CA ASP A 106 -5.91 19.28 1.97
C ASP A 106 -5.98 18.59 0.60
N VAL A 107 -5.36 17.41 0.47
CA VAL A 107 -5.42 16.62 -0.76
C VAL A 107 -6.87 16.21 -1.00
N SER A 108 -7.37 16.45 -2.21
CA SER A 108 -8.76 16.19 -2.56
C SER A 108 -9.12 14.70 -2.45
N PHE A 109 -10.38 14.41 -2.13
CA PHE A 109 -10.84 13.03 -1.92
C PHE A 109 -10.68 12.17 -3.18
N ASP A 110 -10.97 12.71 -4.36
CA ASP A 110 -10.78 12.02 -5.64
C ASP A 110 -9.31 11.64 -5.88
N GLN A 111 -8.38 12.55 -5.57
CA GLN A 111 -6.95 12.27 -5.64
C GLN A 111 -6.56 11.17 -4.64
N LEU A 112 -7.09 11.20 -3.42
CA LEU A 112 -6.84 10.15 -2.43
C LEU A 112 -7.38 8.79 -2.89
N VAL A 113 -8.57 8.75 -3.51
CA VAL A 113 -9.11 7.51 -4.10
C VAL A 113 -8.17 6.95 -5.16
N LEU A 114 -7.72 7.79 -6.09
CA LEU A 114 -6.78 7.39 -7.14
C LEU A 114 -5.46 6.84 -6.54
N GLU A 115 -4.92 7.52 -5.53
CA GLU A 115 -3.68 7.09 -4.86
C GLU A 115 -3.86 5.75 -4.12
N HIS A 116 -5.03 5.50 -3.54
CA HIS A 116 -5.30 4.26 -2.83
C HIS A 116 -5.55 3.06 -3.76
N ILE A 117 -6.10 3.30 -4.94
CA ILE A 117 -6.41 2.22 -5.90
C ILE A 117 -5.22 1.93 -6.83
N ALA A 118 -4.57 2.97 -7.35
CA ALA A 118 -3.57 2.86 -8.40
C ALA A 118 -2.44 3.90 -8.27
N GLY A 119 -2.12 4.36 -7.07
CA GLY A 119 -1.15 5.42 -6.84
C GLY A 119 0.26 5.11 -7.32
N ASP A 120 0.61 3.83 -7.38
CA ASP A 120 1.90 3.37 -7.91
C ASP A 120 1.97 3.33 -9.45
N LEU A 121 0.84 3.50 -10.14
CA LEU A 121 0.71 3.51 -11.60
C LEU A 121 0.46 4.90 -12.18
N LEU A 122 0.34 5.94 -11.35
CA LEU A 122 0.06 7.29 -11.82
C LEU A 122 1.21 7.84 -12.66
N GLU A 123 0.90 8.34 -13.85
CA GLU A 123 1.88 9.01 -14.74
C GLU A 123 2.43 10.30 -14.12
N LYS A 124 1.59 11.01 -13.37
CA LYS A 124 1.93 12.25 -12.67
C LYS A 124 1.66 12.08 -11.17
N PRO A 125 2.53 11.36 -10.46
CA PRO A 125 2.37 11.16 -9.03
C PRO A 125 2.61 12.46 -8.25
N ARG A 126 2.04 12.55 -7.07
CA ARG A 126 2.30 13.62 -6.12
C ARG A 126 3.65 13.35 -5.42
N ILE A 127 4.62 14.23 -5.68
CA ILE A 127 5.97 14.12 -5.13
C ILE A 127 6.11 15.05 -3.93
N ASN A 128 6.68 14.51 -2.86
CA ASN A 128 7.11 15.31 -1.72
C ASN A 128 8.59 15.67 -1.91
N ASN A 129 8.85 16.87 -2.42
CA ASN A 129 10.21 17.32 -2.71
C ASN A 129 11.08 17.43 -1.45
N ALA A 130 10.50 17.74 -0.28
CA ALA A 130 11.25 17.86 0.97
C ALA A 130 11.77 16.50 1.48
N LEU A 131 11.05 15.42 1.19
CA LEU A 131 11.43 14.08 1.60
C LEU A 131 12.03 13.27 0.43
N GLY A 132 11.95 13.76 -0.80
CA GLY A 132 12.40 13.05 -2.01
C GLY A 132 11.58 11.78 -2.28
N ILE A 133 10.26 11.79 -1.99
CA ILE A 133 9.43 10.59 -2.10
C ILE A 133 8.18 10.80 -2.97
N ASN A 134 7.77 9.71 -3.62
CA ASN A 134 6.51 9.60 -4.32
C ASN A 134 5.40 9.26 -3.30
N GLU A 135 4.63 10.26 -2.90
CA GLU A 135 3.51 10.11 -1.95
C GLU A 135 2.40 9.23 -2.53
N SER A 136 2.08 9.39 -3.81
CA SER A 136 0.98 8.66 -4.44
C SER A 136 1.16 7.14 -4.38
N ALA A 137 2.40 6.65 -4.51
CA ALA A 137 2.68 5.22 -4.47
C ALA A 137 2.42 4.59 -3.09
N ILE A 138 2.38 5.41 -2.02
CA ILE A 138 2.17 4.90 -0.65
C ILE A 138 0.71 4.53 -0.42
N GLY A 139 -0.24 5.19 -1.11
CA GLY A 139 -1.67 4.94 -0.93
C GLY A 139 -2.07 3.48 -1.13
N THR A 140 -1.49 2.79 -2.11
CA THR A 140 -1.76 1.37 -2.40
C THR A 140 -1.35 0.41 -1.29
N ALA A 141 -0.56 0.86 -0.29
CA ALA A 141 -0.16 0.04 0.85
C ALA A 141 -1.36 -0.45 1.68
N GLN A 142 -2.53 0.18 1.58
CA GLN A 142 -3.77 -0.27 2.21
C GLN A 142 -4.13 -1.72 1.88
N PHE A 143 -3.78 -2.20 0.68
CA PHE A 143 -4.03 -3.57 0.28
C PHE A 143 -3.22 -4.60 1.08
N ARG A 144 -2.23 -4.17 1.85
CA ARG A 144 -1.39 -5.04 2.68
C ARG A 144 -1.91 -5.21 4.11
N PHE A 145 -2.82 -4.35 4.59
CA PHE A 145 -3.36 -4.40 5.96
C PHE A 145 -4.45 -5.45 6.14
N VAL A 146 -4.23 -6.64 5.65
CA VAL A 146 -5.16 -7.76 5.76
C VAL A 146 -4.71 -8.66 6.91
N LEU A 147 -5.67 -9.21 7.64
CA LEU A 147 -5.40 -10.30 8.58
C LEU A 147 -4.82 -11.47 7.80
N HIS A 148 -3.62 -11.90 8.16
CA HIS A 148 -2.89 -12.91 7.43
C HIS A 148 -2.36 -14.00 8.37
N GLY A 149 -2.64 -15.27 8.07
CA GLY A 149 -2.16 -16.39 8.84
C GLY A 149 -0.64 -16.53 8.80
N PHE A 150 -0.02 -16.84 9.95
CA PHE A 150 1.43 -17.03 10.03
C PHE A 150 1.89 -18.26 9.25
N ALA A 151 1.09 -19.33 9.29
CA ALA A 151 1.38 -20.60 8.62
C ALA A 151 0.08 -21.15 8.01
N PRO A 152 -0.42 -20.60 6.89
CA PRO A 152 -1.64 -21.08 6.28
C PRO A 152 -1.47 -22.53 5.83
N THR A 153 -2.42 -23.39 6.19
CA THR A 153 -2.45 -24.80 5.78
C THR A 153 -3.04 -24.97 4.37
N ASP A 154 -3.82 -23.99 3.92
CA ASP A 154 -4.42 -23.94 2.58
C ASP A 154 -4.13 -22.57 1.94
N ALA A 155 -3.22 -22.56 0.99
CA ALA A 155 -2.81 -21.35 0.28
C ALA A 155 -3.92 -20.74 -0.58
N LEU A 156 -4.86 -21.58 -1.10
CA LEU A 156 -5.97 -21.09 -1.89
C LEU A 156 -7.02 -20.42 -1.01
N ASP A 157 -7.37 -21.02 0.11
CA ASP A 157 -8.31 -20.44 1.08
C ASP A 157 -7.77 -19.09 1.62
N GLU A 158 -6.48 -19.03 1.94
CA GLU A 158 -5.82 -17.79 2.38
C GLU A 158 -5.88 -16.71 1.29
N HIS A 159 -5.63 -17.06 0.03
CA HIS A 159 -5.73 -16.13 -1.09
C HIS A 159 -7.15 -15.60 -1.27
N VAL A 160 -8.15 -16.47 -1.13
CA VAL A 160 -9.58 -16.09 -1.21
C VAL A 160 -9.94 -15.13 -0.08
N ARG A 161 -9.54 -15.42 1.15
CA ARG A 161 -9.79 -14.57 2.33
C ARG A 161 -9.12 -13.20 2.18
N PHE A 162 -7.87 -13.19 1.72
CA PHE A 162 -7.09 -11.98 1.49
C PHE A 162 -7.79 -11.07 0.46
N THR A 163 -8.25 -11.64 -0.65
CA THR A 163 -8.94 -10.90 -1.71
C THR A 163 -10.32 -10.40 -1.26
N ASP A 164 -11.08 -11.22 -0.54
CA ASP A 164 -12.39 -10.85 -0.01
C ASP A 164 -12.28 -9.66 0.97
N ASP A 165 -11.29 -9.69 1.87
CA ASP A 165 -11.05 -8.60 2.81
C ASP A 165 -10.60 -7.30 2.10
N GLN A 166 -9.83 -7.40 1.02
CA GLN A 166 -9.49 -6.23 0.19
C GLN A 166 -10.74 -5.62 -0.46
N ILE A 167 -11.64 -6.45 -1.00
CA ILE A 167 -12.92 -6.00 -1.56
C ILE A 167 -13.73 -5.27 -0.50
N ASP A 168 -13.89 -5.90 0.66
CA ASP A 168 -14.69 -5.35 1.76
C ASP A 168 -14.18 -3.97 2.20
N ALA A 169 -12.87 -3.86 2.39
CA ALA A 169 -12.27 -2.59 2.82
C ALA A 169 -12.38 -1.50 1.76
N VAL A 170 -12.04 -1.79 0.50
CA VAL A 170 -12.08 -0.79 -0.57
C VAL A 170 -13.51 -0.29 -0.80
N THR A 171 -14.47 -1.20 -0.85
CA THR A 171 -15.85 -0.82 -1.15
C THR A 171 -16.51 -0.09 0.01
N LYS A 172 -16.25 -0.46 1.25
CA LYS A 172 -16.72 0.27 2.42
C LYS A 172 -16.07 1.65 2.55
N THR A 173 -14.77 1.73 2.35
CA THR A 173 -14.01 2.97 2.51
C THR A 173 -14.38 4.01 1.45
N PHE A 174 -14.43 3.62 0.18
CA PHE A 174 -14.55 4.57 -0.94
C PHE A 174 -15.95 4.66 -1.53
N LEU A 175 -16.78 3.62 -1.38
CA LEU A 175 -18.14 3.60 -1.91
C LEU A 175 -19.22 3.63 -0.81
N GLY A 176 -18.86 3.33 0.43
CA GLY A 176 -19.83 3.17 1.51
C GLY A 176 -20.75 1.96 1.33
N LEU A 177 -20.33 0.97 0.54
CA LEU A 177 -21.12 -0.21 0.16
C LEU A 177 -20.55 -1.49 0.77
N THR A 178 -21.44 -2.41 1.17
CA THR A 178 -21.07 -3.72 1.73
C THR A 178 -21.05 -4.80 0.64
N VAL A 179 -20.21 -4.61 -0.39
CA VAL A 179 -20.14 -5.47 -1.56
C VAL A 179 -19.84 -6.93 -1.22
N SER A 180 -19.08 -7.18 -0.15
CA SER A 180 -18.77 -8.56 0.32
C SER A 180 -20.02 -9.38 0.67
N CYS A 181 -21.18 -8.77 0.96
CA CYS A 181 -22.45 -9.49 1.11
C CYS A 181 -22.83 -10.24 -0.16
N ALA A 182 -22.44 -9.74 -1.33
CA ALA A 182 -22.73 -10.34 -2.61
C ALA A 182 -21.86 -11.58 -2.95
N ARG A 183 -20.92 -11.94 -2.08
CA ARG A 183 -20.12 -13.17 -2.22
C ARG A 183 -20.99 -14.45 -2.27
N CYS A 184 -22.06 -14.50 -1.45
CA CYS A 184 -22.88 -15.70 -1.30
C CYS A 184 -24.24 -15.61 -2.01
N HIS A 185 -24.78 -14.39 -2.23
CA HIS A 185 -26.07 -14.12 -2.85
C HIS A 185 -26.11 -12.68 -3.35
N HIS A 186 -27.05 -12.33 -4.22
CA HIS A 186 -27.26 -10.92 -4.60
C HIS A 186 -27.48 -10.05 -3.36
N HIS A 187 -26.91 -8.83 -3.35
CA HIS A 187 -27.02 -7.95 -2.20
C HIS A 187 -28.49 -7.68 -1.86
N LYS A 188 -28.82 -7.69 -0.56
CA LYS A 188 -30.20 -7.64 -0.12
C LYS A 188 -30.90 -6.29 -0.41
N PHE A 189 -30.15 -5.19 -0.33
CA PHE A 189 -30.70 -3.85 -0.39
C PHE A 189 -30.25 -3.05 -1.62
N ASP A 190 -29.02 -3.28 -2.07
CA ASP A 190 -28.40 -2.54 -3.16
C ASP A 190 -28.41 -3.37 -4.45
N ALA A 191 -28.37 -2.70 -5.59
CA ALA A 191 -28.34 -3.35 -6.92
C ALA A 191 -26.92 -3.92 -7.23
N ILE A 192 -26.43 -4.81 -6.37
CA ILE A 192 -25.13 -5.48 -6.48
C ILE A 192 -25.37 -6.97 -6.62
N SER A 193 -25.00 -7.52 -7.76
CA SER A 193 -25.12 -8.97 -8.02
C SER A 193 -23.91 -9.76 -7.50
N GLN A 194 -24.05 -11.08 -7.45
CA GLN A 194 -22.89 -11.96 -7.25
C GLN A 194 -21.86 -11.78 -8.37
N ASP A 195 -22.30 -11.59 -9.59
CA ASP A 195 -21.42 -11.40 -10.74
C ASP A 195 -20.55 -10.15 -10.58
N ASP A 196 -21.10 -9.05 -10.03
CA ASP A 196 -20.34 -7.84 -9.73
C ASP A 196 -19.25 -8.10 -8.67
N TYR A 197 -19.59 -8.86 -7.63
CA TYR A 197 -18.61 -9.25 -6.62
C TYR A 197 -17.47 -10.07 -7.24
N TYR A 198 -17.79 -11.10 -8.03
CA TYR A 198 -16.76 -11.96 -8.63
C TYR A 198 -15.98 -11.27 -9.76
N ALA A 199 -16.56 -10.27 -10.43
CA ALA A 199 -15.82 -9.41 -11.35
C ALA A 199 -14.74 -8.61 -10.60
N LEU A 200 -15.10 -7.99 -9.48
CA LEU A 200 -14.14 -7.25 -8.63
C LEU A 200 -13.11 -8.20 -8.00
N PHE A 201 -13.54 -9.38 -7.56
CA PHE A 201 -12.67 -10.44 -7.07
C PHE A 201 -11.63 -10.85 -8.12
N GLY A 202 -12.04 -11.04 -9.37
CA GLY A 202 -11.13 -11.37 -10.48
C GLY A 202 -10.07 -10.28 -10.74
N ILE A 203 -10.41 -9.02 -10.55
CA ILE A 203 -9.45 -7.92 -10.68
C ILE A 203 -8.41 -7.97 -9.54
N LEU A 204 -8.87 -8.00 -8.29
CA LEU A 204 -7.98 -7.92 -7.13
C LEU A 204 -7.16 -9.20 -6.91
N SER A 205 -7.71 -10.37 -7.21
CA SER A 205 -7.00 -11.65 -7.07
C SER A 205 -5.80 -11.81 -8.02
N ASN A 206 -5.72 -11.01 -9.08
CA ASN A 206 -4.55 -10.95 -9.95
C ASN A 206 -3.43 -10.05 -9.38
N GLY A 207 -3.74 -9.25 -8.37
CA GLY A 207 -2.75 -8.44 -7.66
C GLY A 207 -1.84 -9.30 -6.78
N ARG A 208 -0.58 -8.88 -6.65
CA ARG A 208 0.38 -9.52 -5.74
C ARG A 208 1.03 -8.48 -4.86
N PRO A 209 1.13 -8.73 -3.54
CA PRO A 209 1.93 -7.90 -2.67
C PRO A 209 3.38 -7.83 -3.20
N ALA A 210 3.86 -6.62 -3.46
CA ALA A 210 5.21 -6.38 -3.93
C ALA A 210 5.85 -5.23 -3.15
N GLN A 211 7.17 -5.25 -3.06
CA GLN A 211 7.91 -4.10 -2.55
C GLN A 211 8.02 -3.05 -3.66
N LYS A 212 7.62 -1.84 -3.37
CA LYS A 212 7.74 -0.68 -4.27
C LYS A 212 8.74 0.31 -3.70
N VAL A 213 9.65 0.77 -4.52
CA VAL A 213 10.49 1.91 -4.20
C VAL A 213 9.63 3.15 -4.25
N ILE A 214 9.69 3.96 -3.20
CA ILE A 214 8.89 5.19 -3.06
C ILE A 214 9.73 6.45 -3.24
N ASP A 215 11.00 6.33 -3.61
CA ASP A 215 11.81 7.49 -3.94
C ASP A 215 11.26 8.23 -5.15
N ASP A 216 11.58 9.52 -5.26
CA ASP A 216 11.21 10.32 -6.41
C ASP A 216 11.66 9.62 -7.71
N PRO A 217 10.76 9.42 -8.69
CA PRO A 217 11.11 8.78 -9.96
C PRO A 217 12.27 9.47 -10.71
N SER A 218 12.46 10.78 -10.54
CA SER A 218 13.59 11.51 -11.14
C SER A 218 14.93 11.01 -10.59
N ILE A 219 15.01 10.79 -9.27
CA ILE A 219 16.20 10.26 -8.60
C ILE A 219 16.48 8.83 -9.07
N ILE A 220 15.44 8.01 -9.17
CA ILE A 220 15.57 6.63 -9.64
C ILE A 220 16.08 6.60 -11.08
N ASN A 221 15.55 7.46 -11.94
CA ASN A 221 15.90 7.51 -13.36
C ASN A 221 17.34 8.01 -13.60
N GLU A 222 17.85 8.89 -12.75
CA GLU A 222 19.23 9.37 -12.83
C GLU A 222 20.24 8.23 -12.76
N PHE A 223 19.99 7.25 -11.91
CA PHE A 223 20.90 6.10 -11.70
C PHE A 223 20.58 4.88 -12.57
N ASN A 224 19.46 4.87 -13.29
CA ASN A 224 19.03 3.67 -14.05
C ASN A 224 20.02 3.28 -15.16
N SER A 225 20.64 4.22 -15.83
CA SER A 225 21.63 3.97 -16.88
C SER A 225 22.89 3.35 -16.30
N GLU A 226 23.39 3.89 -15.19
CA GLU A 226 24.57 3.38 -14.48
C GLU A 226 24.32 2.00 -13.89
N LEU A 227 23.18 1.81 -13.22
CA LEU A 227 22.73 0.51 -12.70
C LEU A 227 22.60 -0.55 -13.81
N SER A 228 22.09 -0.19 -14.97
CA SER A 228 21.95 -1.09 -16.10
C SER A 228 23.32 -1.49 -16.65
N SER A 229 24.24 -0.55 -16.74
CA SER A 229 25.64 -0.80 -17.14
C SER A 229 26.34 -1.72 -16.14
N LEU A 230 26.25 -1.44 -14.85
CA LEU A 230 26.82 -2.28 -13.78
C LEU A 230 26.25 -3.70 -13.77
N LYS A 231 24.92 -3.83 -13.90
CA LYS A 231 24.26 -5.15 -14.01
C LYS A 231 24.79 -5.95 -15.21
N LEU A 232 25.00 -5.29 -16.34
CA LEU A 232 25.57 -5.92 -17.52
C LEU A 232 27.03 -6.34 -17.29
N GLN A 233 27.84 -5.51 -16.65
CA GLN A 233 29.22 -5.82 -16.30
C GLN A 233 29.29 -7.03 -15.36
N ILE A 234 28.50 -7.03 -14.28
CA ILE A 234 28.42 -8.14 -13.33
C ILE A 234 27.99 -9.42 -14.04
N LYS A 235 26.94 -9.34 -14.88
CA LYS A 235 26.49 -10.49 -15.68
C LYS A 235 27.62 -11.05 -16.55
N ASN A 236 28.32 -10.18 -17.25
CA ASN A 236 29.42 -10.59 -18.14
C ASN A 236 30.58 -11.21 -17.36
N GLU A 237 30.95 -10.66 -16.20
CA GLU A 237 32.01 -11.26 -15.36
C GLU A 237 31.59 -12.61 -14.77
N PHE A 238 30.29 -12.75 -14.37
CA PHE A 238 29.78 -14.06 -13.97
C PHE A 238 29.88 -15.09 -15.09
N VAL A 239 29.45 -14.73 -16.28
CA VAL A 239 29.57 -15.63 -17.46
C VAL A 239 31.03 -15.98 -17.75
N ARG A 240 31.93 -14.99 -17.73
CA ARG A 240 33.36 -15.22 -17.92
C ARG A 240 33.97 -16.12 -16.87
N SER A 241 33.63 -15.92 -15.59
CA SER A 241 34.06 -16.76 -14.49
C SER A 241 33.59 -18.22 -14.67
N TRP A 242 32.34 -18.39 -15.06
CA TRP A 242 31.76 -19.70 -15.35
C TRP A 242 32.44 -20.39 -16.53
N MET A 243 32.73 -19.64 -17.60
CA MET A 243 33.39 -20.17 -18.80
C MET A 243 34.89 -20.48 -18.61
N ARG A 244 35.52 -19.89 -17.56
CA ARG A 244 36.92 -20.17 -17.20
C ARG A 244 37.10 -21.45 -16.40
N ILE A 245 35.99 -21.97 -15.79
CA ILE A 245 36.04 -23.24 -15.10
C ILE A 245 36.25 -24.31 -16.18
N ASP A 246 37.35 -25.02 -16.08
CA ASP A 246 37.70 -26.10 -17.04
C ASP A 246 36.81 -27.33 -16.80
N ILE A 247 35.56 -27.21 -17.32
CA ILE A 247 34.53 -28.22 -17.22
C ILE A 247 34.97 -29.55 -17.82
N GLU A 248 35.82 -29.53 -18.82
CA GLU A 248 36.34 -30.77 -19.49
C GLU A 248 37.23 -31.58 -18.55
N ASN A 249 38.10 -30.93 -17.78
CA ASN A 249 38.94 -31.65 -16.82
C ASN A 249 38.16 -32.18 -15.62
N GLU A 250 37.17 -31.43 -15.13
CA GLU A 250 36.31 -31.93 -14.04
C GLU A 250 35.37 -33.06 -14.49
N LEU A 251 34.83 -33.01 -15.71
CA LEU A 251 34.03 -34.10 -16.28
C LEU A 251 34.85 -35.37 -16.51
N LYS A 252 36.08 -35.26 -16.96
CA LYS A 252 37.00 -36.41 -17.16
C LYS A 252 37.34 -37.08 -15.79
N ASN A 253 37.42 -36.32 -14.73
CA ASN A 253 37.72 -36.83 -13.38
C ASN A 253 36.50 -37.42 -12.65
N ASN A 254 35.27 -37.14 -13.13
CA ASN A 254 34.02 -37.58 -12.52
C ASN A 254 33.18 -38.50 -13.42
N THR A 255 33.79 -39.45 -14.14
CA THR A 255 33.16 -40.34 -15.12
C THR A 255 32.06 -41.29 -14.62
N LYS A 256 31.54 -41.15 -13.42
CA LYS A 256 30.48 -42.01 -12.82
C LYS A 256 29.13 -41.36 -12.60
N LYS A 257 28.94 -40.09 -12.96
CA LYS A 257 27.62 -39.44 -12.76
C LYS A 257 26.90 -39.27 -14.11
N THR A 258 25.70 -39.82 -14.19
CA THR A 258 24.79 -39.68 -15.33
C THR A 258 24.42 -38.20 -15.55
N LEU A 259 24.40 -37.75 -16.78
CA LEU A 259 23.88 -36.43 -17.19
C LEU A 259 22.42 -36.26 -16.69
N PRO A 260 22.03 -35.02 -16.34
CA PRO A 260 20.63 -34.73 -15.99
C PRO A 260 19.68 -35.13 -17.10
N SER A 261 18.49 -35.59 -16.76
CA SER A 261 17.42 -35.88 -17.72
C SER A 261 16.98 -34.62 -18.45
N ASP A 262 16.41 -34.76 -19.66
CA ASP A 262 15.91 -33.65 -20.48
C ASP A 262 14.97 -32.71 -19.71
N GLN A 263 14.19 -33.23 -18.75
CA GLN A 263 13.29 -32.41 -17.90
C GLN A 263 14.06 -31.41 -17.00
N THR A 264 15.26 -31.76 -16.57
CA THR A 264 16.11 -30.86 -15.78
C THR A 264 16.70 -29.74 -16.65
N LEU A 265 16.97 -30.02 -17.92
CA LEU A 265 17.43 -29.03 -18.89
C LEU A 265 16.37 -27.99 -19.21
N ASP A 266 15.10 -28.39 -19.29
CA ASP A 266 13.97 -27.49 -19.53
C ASP A 266 13.82 -26.42 -18.43
N PHE A 267 14.04 -26.79 -17.18
CA PHE A 267 14.03 -25.84 -16.07
C PHE A 267 15.11 -24.74 -16.21
N LEU A 268 16.22 -25.06 -16.82
CA LEU A 268 17.35 -24.15 -17.01
C LEU A 268 17.34 -23.39 -18.36
N MET A 269 16.39 -23.69 -19.26
CA MET A 269 16.24 -22.99 -20.54
C MET A 269 16.08 -21.47 -20.43
N PRO A 270 15.36 -20.90 -19.41
CA PRO A 270 15.33 -19.46 -19.21
C PRO A 270 16.72 -18.86 -18.96
N TRP A 271 17.60 -19.56 -18.27
CA TRP A 271 18.98 -19.12 -18.01
C TRP A 271 19.82 -19.11 -19.26
N LYS A 272 19.67 -20.14 -20.13
CA LYS A 272 20.32 -20.16 -21.45
C LYS A 272 19.96 -18.92 -22.27
N LYS A 273 18.66 -18.59 -22.34
CA LYS A 273 18.17 -17.42 -23.05
C LYS A 273 18.68 -16.11 -22.43
N LEU A 274 18.71 -16.03 -21.08
CA LEU A 274 19.18 -14.87 -20.33
C LEU A 274 20.66 -14.59 -20.61
N TYR A 275 21.49 -15.62 -20.71
CA TYR A 275 22.93 -15.49 -20.94
C TYR A 275 23.34 -15.58 -22.41
N SER A 276 22.37 -15.79 -23.31
CA SER A 276 22.64 -15.96 -24.76
C SER A 276 23.73 -17.01 -25.05
N LEU A 277 23.71 -18.11 -24.29
CA LEU A 277 24.67 -19.19 -24.41
C LEU A 277 24.36 -20.05 -25.63
N LYS A 278 25.38 -20.54 -26.32
CA LYS A 278 25.21 -21.58 -27.33
C LYS A 278 24.85 -22.91 -26.69
N ASP A 279 24.16 -23.80 -27.43
CA ASP A 279 23.65 -25.06 -26.89
C ASP A 279 24.73 -25.93 -26.23
N GLN A 280 25.90 -26.05 -26.83
CA GLN A 280 27.02 -26.82 -26.27
C GLN A 280 27.58 -26.20 -24.98
N GLU A 281 27.70 -24.90 -24.94
CA GLU A 281 28.17 -24.16 -23.75
C GLU A 281 27.19 -24.25 -22.61
N PHE A 282 25.90 -24.14 -22.92
CA PHE A 282 24.81 -24.28 -21.91
C PHE A 282 24.79 -25.68 -21.33
N SER A 283 24.83 -26.73 -22.15
CA SER A 283 24.86 -28.13 -21.73
C SER A 283 26.08 -28.45 -20.84
N LYS A 284 27.26 -27.90 -21.18
CA LYS A 284 28.45 -28.01 -20.33
C LYS A 284 28.27 -27.34 -18.96
N ALA A 285 27.76 -26.11 -18.95
CA ALA A 285 27.51 -25.36 -17.70
C ALA A 285 26.51 -26.06 -16.77
N VAL A 286 25.42 -26.60 -17.35
CA VAL A 286 24.40 -27.36 -16.61
C VAL A 286 24.97 -28.64 -16.01
N SER A 287 25.70 -29.40 -16.79
CA SER A 287 26.35 -30.64 -16.33
C SER A 287 27.29 -30.40 -15.15
N TYR A 288 28.00 -29.26 -15.17
CA TYR A 288 28.90 -28.88 -14.08
C TYR A 288 28.16 -28.52 -12.79
N THR A 289 27.04 -27.77 -12.87
CA THR A 289 26.27 -27.38 -11.68
C THR A 289 25.62 -28.57 -10.99
N HIS A 290 25.17 -29.59 -11.75
CA HIS A 290 24.58 -30.81 -11.18
C HIS A 290 25.62 -31.77 -10.60
N LEU A 291 26.88 -31.66 -10.97
CA LEU A 291 27.97 -32.49 -10.42
C LEU A 291 28.46 -31.98 -9.04
N ARG A 292 28.13 -30.73 -8.68
CA ARG A 292 28.51 -30.13 -7.38
C ARG A 292 27.37 -30.04 -6.36
N ALA A 293 26.09 -30.25 -6.72
CA ALA A 293 24.96 -30.35 -5.84
C ALA A 293 24.71 -31.79 -5.41
#